data_78ce8ef303b4c21830faf7cb1842cd9b
#
_entry.id   78ce8ef303b4c21830faf7cb1842cd9b
#
_cell.length_a   1.000
_cell.length_b   1.000
_cell.length_c   1.000
_cell.angle_alpha   90.00
_cell.angle_beta   90.00
_cell.angle_gamma   90.00
#
_symmetry.space_group_name_H-M   'P 1'
#
loop_
_entity.id
_entity.type
_entity.pdbx_description
1 polymer ?
#
loop_
_entity_poly.entity_id
_entity_poly.type
_entity_poly.pdbx_seq_one_letter_code
_entity_poly.pdbx_strand_id
1 'polypeptide(L)'
;MRYYNIPIFLPELACPFQCVYCNQYNITGKHKLPDAQEVKNVIDQYLASFSSKDRFVEVAFFGGNFTGLPIKMQDDFLRVVQPYLEKGLVDGIRCSTRPDYISFDRVKAVKSMGMMNIELGAQTTNDLILQKCGRGHSFDDIRKASEIILENDVSLGLQMMLGLPFDSFEDDFQTARDIVRLGASETRIYPCIVVKDTVLEQLFYAGEYSPLSLEDAVEQSASLFEFFSQNNVKVLRIGLHTSSDLDGQAYIAGPYHKNFAEMVHSRIWGKRLENIHSDSDTLIVEVPHDQLNHAIGYRAENKTNLLRKYKKVVFKPVSPKNKFVAIANSEMPPKAKDYLQSLCDVVWLDNSNLAYKSIASHPDIFFFCKDERVCKSIVCAANTPPRWIEQLENHGIKVVVGKNSVGNKYPDTVHFNAVGIGNTLIHNMNLTDTSILKTFGDDLTKINVRQGYTRCNLLALNEKHFITSDMGIKRTLEACGLSVFFVDPRQIILQGHDYGFFPGCCGIMDDTVVVCGSLKYLKEGRELKKYIRMNNMKVIELYDGELVDVGSVFFM
;
A
#
# COMPACT_ATOMS: atom_id res chain seq x y z
N MET A 1 -1.36 -4.94 -12.06
CA MET A 1 -2.68 -4.25 -12.01
C MET A 1 -2.48 -2.75 -12.03
N ARG A 2 -3.33 -2.00 -12.75
CA ARG A 2 -3.25 -0.53 -12.81
C ARG A 2 -4.36 0.10 -11.97
N TYR A 3 -4.02 1.12 -11.19
CA TYR A 3 -4.97 1.92 -10.42
C TYR A 3 -5.42 3.13 -11.24
N TYR A 4 -6.72 3.34 -11.30
CA TYR A 4 -7.33 4.47 -11.99
C TYR A 4 -8.29 5.20 -11.07
N ASN A 5 -8.18 6.51 -11.03
CA ASN A 5 -9.20 7.38 -10.43
C ASN A 5 -9.96 8.07 -11.54
N ILE A 6 -11.29 8.01 -11.48
CA ILE A 6 -12.18 8.80 -12.32
C ILE A 6 -12.51 10.08 -11.55
N PRO A 7 -11.87 11.22 -11.86
CA PRO A 7 -12.03 12.42 -11.07
C PRO A 7 -13.34 13.15 -11.40
N ILE A 8 -14.14 13.37 -10.38
CA ILE A 8 -15.31 14.25 -10.41
C ILE A 8 -14.97 15.47 -9.57
N PHE A 9 -14.70 16.60 -10.22
CA PHE A 9 -14.35 17.82 -9.52
C PHE A 9 -15.60 18.55 -9.04
N LEU A 10 -15.61 18.85 -7.73
CA LEU A 10 -16.63 19.63 -7.07
C LEU A 10 -16.04 21.02 -6.75
N PRO A 11 -16.66 22.12 -7.17
CA PRO A 11 -16.21 23.44 -6.81
C PRO A 11 -16.39 23.72 -5.31
N GLU A 12 -15.77 24.77 -4.81
CA GLU A 12 -15.70 25.10 -3.37
C GLU A 12 -17.02 25.56 -2.71
N LEU A 13 -18.16 25.46 -3.39
CA LEU A 13 -19.47 25.91 -2.92
C LEU A 13 -19.89 25.40 -1.53
N ALA A 14 -19.30 24.30 -1.07
CA ALA A 14 -19.56 23.70 0.24
C ALA A 14 -18.51 24.09 1.30
N CYS A 15 -17.53 24.95 0.99
CA CYS A 15 -16.55 25.42 1.95
C CYS A 15 -17.09 26.67 2.69
N PRO A 16 -17.25 26.62 4.03
CA PRO A 16 -17.75 27.76 4.81
C PRO A 16 -16.69 28.83 5.06
N PHE A 17 -15.42 28.51 4.80
CA PHE A 17 -14.26 29.39 5.04
C PHE A 17 -13.47 29.56 3.74
N GLN A 18 -12.91 30.76 3.57
CA GLN A 18 -11.99 31.04 2.48
C GLN A 18 -10.56 31.02 3.04
N CYS A 19 -9.85 29.94 2.80
CA CYS A 19 -8.45 29.83 3.20
C CYS A 19 -7.59 30.84 2.46
N VAL A 20 -6.59 31.43 3.13
CA VAL A 20 -5.76 32.52 2.58
C VAL A 20 -5.09 32.16 1.25
N TYR A 21 -4.78 30.89 0.99
CA TYR A 21 -4.10 30.38 -0.20
C TYR A 21 -5.05 29.78 -1.25
N CYS A 22 -6.36 29.71 -0.99
CA CYS A 22 -7.25 28.88 -1.80
C CYS A 22 -8.10 29.73 -2.76
N ASN A 23 -8.04 29.35 -4.03
CA ASN A 23 -8.98 29.72 -5.06
C ASN A 23 -9.21 28.50 -5.96
N GLN A 24 -10.20 27.68 -5.60
CA GLN A 24 -10.50 26.42 -6.30
C GLN A 24 -10.90 26.65 -7.76
N TYR A 25 -11.54 27.77 -8.08
CA TYR A 25 -11.91 28.11 -9.45
C TYR A 25 -10.66 28.26 -10.33
N ASN A 26 -9.66 28.99 -9.85
CA ASN A 26 -8.39 29.18 -10.55
C ASN A 26 -7.51 27.94 -10.57
N ILE A 27 -7.65 27.04 -9.56
CA ILE A 27 -6.88 25.79 -9.47
C ILE A 27 -7.46 24.70 -10.36
N THR A 28 -8.80 24.56 -10.43
CA THR A 28 -9.47 23.44 -11.11
C THR A 28 -10.11 23.80 -12.44
N GLY A 29 -10.33 25.09 -12.71
CA GLY A 29 -11.06 25.58 -13.87
C GLY A 29 -12.56 25.21 -13.86
N LYS A 30 -13.12 24.78 -12.72
CA LYS A 30 -14.52 24.35 -12.59
C LYS A 30 -15.33 25.35 -11.78
N HIS A 31 -16.42 25.85 -12.36
CA HIS A 31 -17.26 26.92 -11.78
C HIS A 31 -18.68 26.44 -11.40
N LYS A 32 -19.04 25.20 -11.76
CA LYS A 32 -20.38 24.66 -11.56
C LYS A 32 -20.30 23.23 -11.05
N LEU A 33 -21.18 22.86 -10.11
CA LEU A 33 -21.38 21.47 -9.72
C LEU A 33 -21.86 20.66 -10.92
N PRO A 34 -21.27 19.47 -11.17
CA PRO A 34 -21.79 18.60 -12.21
C PRO A 34 -23.18 18.07 -11.83
N ASP A 35 -24.04 17.91 -12.81
CA ASP A 35 -25.27 17.16 -12.62
C ASP A 35 -25.05 15.63 -12.73
N ALA A 36 -26.08 14.86 -12.41
CA ALA A 36 -26.02 13.40 -12.44
C ALA A 36 -25.63 12.83 -13.83
N GLN A 37 -26.08 13.49 -14.91
CA GLN A 37 -25.78 13.04 -16.27
C GLN A 37 -24.32 13.39 -16.64
N GLU A 38 -23.81 14.53 -16.20
CA GLU A 38 -22.41 14.92 -16.39
C GLU A 38 -21.48 13.96 -15.66
N VAL A 39 -21.80 13.58 -14.41
CA VAL A 39 -21.03 12.57 -13.66
C VAL A 39 -21.02 11.22 -14.39
N LYS A 40 -22.16 10.77 -14.88
CA LYS A 40 -22.29 9.54 -15.66
C LYS A 40 -21.43 9.60 -16.93
N ASN A 41 -21.50 10.68 -17.68
CA ASN A 41 -20.73 10.85 -18.92
C ASN A 41 -19.21 10.79 -18.66
N VAL A 42 -18.75 11.41 -17.56
CA VAL A 42 -17.34 11.35 -17.14
C VAL A 42 -16.94 9.91 -16.82
N ILE A 43 -17.75 9.18 -16.03
CA ILE A 43 -17.46 7.78 -15.70
C ILE A 43 -17.36 6.94 -16.97
N ASP A 44 -18.34 7.04 -17.88
CA ASP A 44 -18.39 6.26 -19.12
C ASP A 44 -17.17 6.57 -20.02
N GLN A 45 -16.81 7.84 -20.15
CA GLN A 45 -15.65 8.29 -20.93
C GLN A 45 -14.33 7.72 -20.39
N TYR A 46 -14.13 7.78 -19.08
CA TYR A 46 -12.90 7.24 -18.47
C TYR A 46 -12.84 5.72 -18.58
N LEU A 47 -13.96 5.02 -18.32
CA LEU A 47 -14.02 3.57 -18.45
C LEU A 47 -13.70 3.10 -19.87
N ALA A 48 -14.14 3.83 -20.88
CA ALA A 48 -13.83 3.54 -22.29
C ALA A 48 -12.35 3.78 -22.64
N SER A 49 -11.67 4.68 -21.95
CA SER A 49 -10.25 5.03 -22.19
C SER A 49 -9.27 4.04 -21.57
N PHE A 50 -9.69 3.23 -20.60
CA PHE A 50 -8.79 2.34 -19.88
C PHE A 50 -8.43 1.10 -20.69
N SER A 51 -7.16 0.95 -21.02
CA SER A 51 -6.65 -0.14 -21.86
C SER A 51 -6.40 -1.46 -21.10
N SER A 52 -6.18 -1.40 -19.77
CA SER A 52 -5.89 -2.60 -18.97
C SER A 52 -7.17 -3.28 -18.49
N LYS A 53 -7.26 -4.61 -18.68
CA LYS A 53 -8.33 -5.43 -18.08
C LYS A 53 -8.05 -5.71 -16.61
N ASP A 54 -6.79 -5.81 -16.21
CA ASP A 54 -6.35 -5.93 -14.81
C ASP A 54 -6.20 -4.53 -14.22
N ARG A 55 -7.29 -4.02 -13.64
CA ARG A 55 -7.39 -2.65 -13.13
C ARG A 55 -8.24 -2.57 -11.86
N PHE A 56 -7.94 -1.58 -11.05
CA PHE A 56 -8.74 -1.10 -9.93
C PHE A 56 -9.19 0.32 -10.23
N VAL A 57 -10.48 0.57 -10.16
CA VAL A 57 -11.08 1.84 -10.57
C VAL A 57 -11.88 2.43 -9.41
N GLU A 58 -11.54 3.64 -8.99
CA GLU A 58 -12.33 4.41 -8.03
C GLU A 58 -12.95 5.63 -8.71
N VAL A 59 -14.21 5.92 -8.39
CA VAL A 59 -14.80 7.24 -8.66
C VAL A 59 -14.39 8.16 -7.53
N ALA A 60 -13.73 9.26 -7.89
CA ALA A 60 -13.09 10.16 -6.93
C ALA A 60 -13.74 11.55 -6.95
N PHE A 61 -14.46 11.92 -5.90
CA PHE A 61 -15.02 13.24 -5.71
C PHE A 61 -13.98 14.17 -5.08
N PHE A 62 -13.37 15.01 -5.89
CA PHE A 62 -12.27 15.91 -5.52
C PHE A 62 -12.64 17.39 -5.61
N GLY A 63 -11.81 18.25 -5.04
CA GLY A 63 -11.86 19.71 -5.14
C GLY A 63 -12.39 20.38 -3.88
N GLY A 64 -13.70 20.39 -3.68
CA GLY A 64 -14.33 21.05 -2.54
C GLY A 64 -14.42 20.16 -1.28
N ASN A 65 -15.51 20.30 -0.57
CA ASN A 65 -15.83 19.61 0.68
C ASN A 65 -17.04 18.70 0.45
N PHE A 66 -16.81 17.42 0.11
CA PHE A 66 -17.86 16.47 -0.24
C PHE A 66 -18.91 16.31 0.87
N THR A 67 -18.48 16.06 2.10
CA THR A 67 -19.39 15.89 3.25
C THR A 67 -20.03 17.18 3.73
N GLY A 68 -19.55 18.34 3.27
CA GLY A 68 -20.17 19.64 3.49
C GLY A 68 -21.33 19.96 2.53
N LEU A 69 -21.50 19.19 1.46
CA LEU A 69 -22.67 19.29 0.59
C LEU A 69 -23.95 18.88 1.35
N PRO A 70 -25.13 19.36 0.96
CA PRO A 70 -26.40 18.83 1.48
C PRO A 70 -26.47 17.31 1.34
N ILE A 71 -26.93 16.60 2.37
CA ILE A 71 -26.96 15.11 2.40
C ILE A 71 -27.63 14.52 1.17
N LYS A 72 -28.75 15.10 0.75
CA LYS A 72 -29.46 14.66 -0.47
C LYS A 72 -28.55 14.70 -1.70
N MET A 73 -27.76 15.75 -1.85
CA MET A 73 -26.85 15.90 -3.00
C MET A 73 -25.71 14.89 -2.94
N GLN A 74 -25.12 14.68 -1.75
CA GLN A 74 -24.13 13.62 -1.56
C GLN A 74 -24.69 12.25 -1.96
N ASP A 75 -25.92 11.92 -1.52
CA ASP A 75 -26.57 10.65 -1.83
C ASP A 75 -26.90 10.52 -3.32
N ASP A 76 -27.30 11.62 -3.97
CA ASP A 76 -27.59 11.64 -5.41
C ASP A 76 -26.31 11.34 -6.21
N PHE A 77 -25.17 11.93 -5.87
CA PHE A 77 -23.87 11.59 -6.48
C PHE A 77 -23.48 10.14 -6.27
N LEU A 78 -23.62 9.63 -5.04
CA LEU A 78 -23.28 8.24 -4.73
C LEU A 78 -24.20 7.24 -5.48
N ARG A 79 -25.50 7.56 -5.65
CA ARG A 79 -26.45 6.73 -6.42
C ARG A 79 -26.08 6.63 -7.89
N VAL A 80 -25.52 7.66 -8.50
CA VAL A 80 -25.04 7.60 -9.89
C VAL A 80 -23.97 6.52 -10.07
N VAL A 81 -23.16 6.27 -9.03
CA VAL A 81 -22.06 5.31 -9.08
C VAL A 81 -22.53 3.87 -8.82
N GLN A 82 -23.66 3.65 -8.14
CA GLN A 82 -24.13 2.30 -7.77
C GLN A 82 -24.21 1.31 -8.93
N PRO A 83 -24.79 1.63 -10.11
CA PRO A 83 -24.86 0.69 -11.22
C PRO A 83 -23.49 0.23 -11.73
N TYR A 84 -22.44 1.04 -11.56
CA TYR A 84 -21.07 0.71 -11.95
C TYR A 84 -20.41 -0.20 -10.91
N LEU A 85 -20.68 0.02 -9.62
CA LEU A 85 -20.24 -0.85 -8.53
C LEU A 85 -20.89 -2.24 -8.67
N GLU A 86 -22.19 -2.30 -8.87
CA GLU A 86 -22.94 -3.55 -9.03
C GLU A 86 -22.45 -4.38 -10.22
N LYS A 87 -22.12 -3.73 -11.33
CA LYS A 87 -21.57 -4.38 -12.54
C LYS A 87 -20.07 -4.70 -12.44
N GLY A 88 -19.39 -4.28 -11.38
CA GLY A 88 -17.95 -4.46 -11.22
C GLY A 88 -17.09 -3.67 -12.20
N LEU A 89 -17.62 -2.61 -12.76
CA LEU A 89 -16.89 -1.69 -13.64
C LEU A 89 -16.07 -0.68 -12.84
N VAL A 90 -16.52 -0.38 -11.63
CA VAL A 90 -15.86 0.46 -10.60
C VAL A 90 -15.74 -0.36 -9.34
N ASP A 91 -14.63 -0.28 -8.64
CA ASP A 91 -14.33 -1.07 -7.45
C ASP A 91 -14.69 -0.33 -6.15
N GLY A 92 -14.71 1.01 -6.16
CA GLY A 92 -15.02 1.81 -4.98
C GLY A 92 -15.21 3.30 -5.28
N ILE A 93 -15.50 4.03 -4.22
CA ILE A 93 -15.64 5.49 -4.24
C ILE A 93 -14.65 6.07 -3.24
N ARG A 94 -14.08 7.22 -3.58
CA ARG A 94 -13.31 8.05 -2.66
C ARG A 94 -13.78 9.49 -2.71
N CYS A 95 -13.53 10.24 -1.64
CA CYS A 95 -13.78 11.67 -1.64
C CYS A 95 -12.73 12.45 -0.86
N SER A 96 -12.60 13.75 -1.20
CA SER A 96 -11.87 14.71 -0.40
C SER A 96 -12.86 15.58 0.37
N THR A 97 -12.57 15.84 1.64
CA THR A 97 -13.45 16.62 2.50
C THR A 97 -12.67 17.31 3.62
N ARG A 98 -13.37 18.14 4.40
CA ARG A 98 -12.81 18.82 5.57
C ARG A 98 -13.01 17.98 6.83
N PRO A 99 -12.09 18.04 7.83
CA PRO A 99 -12.21 17.29 9.08
C PRO A 99 -13.48 17.65 9.88
N ASP A 100 -13.83 18.93 9.94
CA ASP A 100 -14.96 19.47 10.68
C ASP A 100 -16.36 19.10 10.13
N TYR A 101 -16.42 18.34 9.01
CA TYR A 101 -17.64 17.83 8.39
C TYR A 101 -17.77 16.29 8.47
N ILE A 102 -17.01 15.66 9.33
CA ILE A 102 -17.07 14.21 9.57
C ILE A 102 -17.96 13.89 10.78
N SER A 103 -18.89 12.98 10.59
CA SER A 103 -19.68 12.40 11.68
C SER A 103 -19.80 10.89 11.50
N PHE A 104 -19.94 10.16 12.62
CA PHE A 104 -20.00 8.70 12.62
C PHE A 104 -21.12 8.16 11.73
N ASP A 105 -22.34 8.70 11.89
CA ASP A 105 -23.51 8.25 11.12
C ASP A 105 -23.32 8.52 9.62
N ARG A 106 -22.71 9.66 9.28
CA ARG A 106 -22.49 9.99 7.86
C ARG A 106 -21.44 9.09 7.23
N VAL A 107 -20.32 8.84 7.91
CA VAL A 107 -19.29 7.92 7.41
C VAL A 107 -19.86 6.52 7.24
N LYS A 108 -20.62 6.03 8.20
CA LYS A 108 -21.32 4.74 8.11
C LYS A 108 -22.28 4.67 6.91
N ALA A 109 -23.05 5.74 6.68
CA ALA A 109 -23.98 5.82 5.55
C ALA A 109 -23.24 5.81 4.19
N VAL A 110 -22.22 6.64 4.00
CA VAL A 110 -21.48 6.66 2.73
C VAL A 110 -20.69 5.38 2.50
N LYS A 111 -20.18 4.73 3.56
CA LYS A 111 -19.56 3.40 3.48
C LYS A 111 -20.52 2.37 2.90
N SER A 112 -21.77 2.33 3.39
CA SER A 112 -22.79 1.41 2.87
C SER A 112 -23.10 1.63 1.39
N MET A 113 -22.78 2.80 0.84
CA MET A 113 -22.92 3.17 -0.58
C MET A 113 -21.63 3.01 -1.38
N GLY A 114 -20.59 2.34 -0.84
CA GLY A 114 -19.37 2.01 -1.57
C GLY A 114 -18.20 2.98 -1.36
N MET A 115 -18.28 3.91 -0.40
CA MET A 115 -17.14 4.75 -0.02
C MET A 115 -16.07 3.88 0.63
N MET A 116 -14.87 3.87 0.03
CA MET A 116 -13.73 3.10 0.50
C MET A 116 -12.64 3.96 1.10
N ASN A 117 -12.50 5.20 0.64
CA ASN A 117 -11.45 6.10 1.05
C ASN A 117 -12.01 7.50 1.32
N ILE A 118 -11.62 8.12 2.43
CA ILE A 118 -11.90 9.52 2.74
C ILE A 118 -10.57 10.22 2.94
N GLU A 119 -10.30 11.24 2.12
CA GLU A 119 -9.12 12.09 2.21
C GLU A 119 -9.49 13.40 2.92
N LEU A 120 -8.93 13.63 4.12
CA LEU A 120 -9.12 14.88 4.86
C LEU A 120 -8.09 15.92 4.44
N GLY A 121 -8.57 17.12 4.16
CA GLY A 121 -7.72 18.28 3.92
C GLY A 121 -7.17 18.84 5.23
N ALA A 122 -6.24 18.14 5.88
CA ALA A 122 -5.59 18.58 7.12
C ALA A 122 -4.74 19.84 6.88
N GLN A 123 -3.90 19.82 5.87
CA GLN A 123 -2.92 20.81 5.42
C GLN A 123 -1.73 20.91 6.39
N THR A 124 -1.96 21.16 7.67
CA THR A 124 -1.02 21.15 8.77
C THR A 124 -1.71 20.68 10.05
N THR A 125 -0.96 20.22 11.04
CA THR A 125 -1.45 19.87 12.39
C THR A 125 -1.16 20.95 13.43
N ASN A 126 -0.55 22.07 13.02
CA ASN A 126 -0.28 23.21 13.87
C ASN A 126 -1.52 24.15 13.92
N ASP A 127 -2.19 24.20 15.08
CA ASP A 127 -3.41 25.00 15.26
C ASP A 127 -3.21 26.49 15.01
N LEU A 128 -2.03 27.05 15.31
CA LEU A 128 -1.72 28.44 15.07
C LEU A 128 -1.66 28.74 13.56
N ILE A 129 -1.05 27.85 12.78
CA ILE A 129 -0.98 27.96 11.33
C ILE A 129 -2.37 27.77 10.71
N LEU A 130 -3.14 26.76 11.19
CA LEU A 130 -4.53 26.56 10.77
C LEU A 130 -5.38 27.81 10.98
N GLN A 131 -5.28 28.45 12.14
CA GLN A 131 -5.98 29.68 12.47
C GLN A 131 -5.57 30.83 11.55
N LYS A 132 -4.26 31.06 11.38
CA LYS A 132 -3.72 32.14 10.53
C LYS A 132 -4.06 31.95 9.05
N CYS A 133 -4.14 30.71 8.60
CA CYS A 133 -4.53 30.35 7.25
C CYS A 133 -6.06 30.37 7.03
N GLY A 134 -6.86 30.69 8.04
CA GLY A 134 -8.32 30.75 7.93
C GLY A 134 -8.98 29.39 7.68
N ARG A 135 -8.38 28.30 8.19
CA ARG A 135 -8.90 26.94 7.95
C ARG A 135 -10.21 26.65 8.67
N GLY A 136 -10.44 27.28 9.85
CA GLY A 136 -11.67 27.13 10.63
C GLY A 136 -11.88 25.77 11.30
N HIS A 137 -10.89 24.86 11.28
CA HIS A 137 -10.83 23.63 12.04
C HIS A 137 -9.49 23.54 12.80
N SER A 138 -9.44 22.69 13.82
CA SER A 138 -8.30 22.46 14.70
C SER A 138 -7.67 21.09 14.44
N PHE A 139 -6.50 20.85 15.07
CA PHE A 139 -5.88 19.52 15.10
C PHE A 139 -6.79 18.48 15.79
N ASP A 140 -7.55 18.90 16.83
CA ASP A 140 -8.49 18.00 17.49
C ASP A 140 -9.63 17.55 16.56
N ASP A 141 -10.07 18.41 15.64
CA ASP A 141 -11.05 18.03 14.61
C ASP A 141 -10.44 17.02 13.62
N ILE A 142 -9.18 17.20 13.23
CA ILE A 142 -8.47 16.23 12.38
C ILE A 142 -8.37 14.87 13.09
N ARG A 143 -7.99 14.86 14.37
CA ARG A 143 -7.87 13.64 15.18
C ARG A 143 -9.20 12.89 15.30
N LYS A 144 -10.28 13.59 15.72
CA LYS A 144 -11.62 13.02 15.85
C LYS A 144 -12.15 12.46 14.52
N ALA A 145 -11.99 13.22 13.44
CA ALA A 145 -12.40 12.78 12.12
C ALA A 145 -11.65 11.52 11.68
N SER A 146 -10.35 11.45 11.96
CA SER A 146 -9.52 10.28 11.65
C SER A 146 -9.98 9.04 12.41
N GLU A 147 -10.24 9.17 13.71
CA GLU A 147 -10.78 8.09 14.54
C GLU A 147 -12.13 7.58 14.00
N ILE A 148 -13.08 8.48 13.71
CA ILE A 148 -14.40 8.11 13.16
C ILE A 148 -14.28 7.37 11.82
N ILE A 149 -13.39 7.81 10.92
CA ILE A 149 -13.20 7.17 9.62
C ILE A 149 -12.66 5.74 9.81
N LEU A 150 -11.64 5.58 10.65
CA LEU A 150 -11.02 4.28 10.90
C LEU A 150 -11.95 3.32 11.66
N GLU A 151 -12.72 3.81 12.65
CA GLU A 151 -13.73 3.02 13.36
C GLU A 151 -14.83 2.46 12.45
N ASN A 152 -15.08 3.12 11.32
CA ASN A 152 -16.01 2.65 10.30
C ASN A 152 -15.34 1.75 9.24
N ASP A 153 -14.08 1.29 9.43
CA ASP A 153 -13.27 0.55 8.45
C ASP A 153 -13.27 1.22 7.05
N VAL A 154 -13.14 2.53 7.00
CA VAL A 154 -12.90 3.31 5.79
C VAL A 154 -11.43 3.72 5.79
N SER A 155 -10.77 3.63 4.64
CA SER A 155 -9.37 4.03 4.52
C SER A 155 -9.23 5.54 4.70
N LEU A 156 -8.26 5.94 5.52
CA LEU A 156 -7.97 7.32 5.83
C LEU A 156 -6.82 7.85 4.97
N GLY A 157 -7.07 8.93 4.24
CA GLY A 157 -6.04 9.77 3.64
C GLY A 157 -5.95 11.11 4.36
N LEU A 158 -4.75 11.64 4.56
CA LEU A 158 -4.53 12.98 5.11
C LEU A 158 -3.68 13.80 4.15
N GLN A 159 -4.24 14.88 3.59
CA GLN A 159 -3.53 15.78 2.69
C GLN A 159 -2.77 16.84 3.49
N MET A 160 -1.50 17.06 3.16
CA MET A 160 -0.68 18.11 3.76
C MET A 160 -0.20 19.11 2.73
N MET A 161 0.07 20.31 3.20
CA MET A 161 0.77 21.35 2.45
C MET A 161 2.09 21.67 3.12
N LEU A 162 3.09 22.06 2.35
CA LEU A 162 4.36 22.56 2.84
C LEU A 162 4.58 24.01 2.40
N GLY A 163 5.25 24.78 3.26
CA GLY A 163 5.53 26.19 3.00
C GLY A 163 4.31 27.08 3.11
N LEU A 164 3.37 26.78 3.99
CA LEU A 164 2.23 27.65 4.31
C LEU A 164 2.71 28.97 4.93
N PRO A 165 1.90 30.06 4.91
CA PRO A 165 2.21 31.25 5.67
C PRO A 165 2.44 30.94 7.15
N PHE A 166 3.54 31.48 7.72
CA PHE A 166 3.96 31.29 9.12
C PHE A 166 4.42 29.87 9.48
N ASP A 167 4.70 29.05 8.49
CA ASP A 167 5.13 27.67 8.60
C ASP A 167 6.67 27.57 8.59
N SER A 168 7.16 26.44 9.10
CA SER A 168 8.55 26.03 9.02
C SER A 168 8.64 24.58 8.58
N PHE A 169 9.80 24.14 8.09
CA PHE A 169 9.98 22.73 7.72
C PHE A 169 9.79 21.78 8.92
N GLU A 170 10.06 22.23 10.15
CA GLU A 170 9.81 21.40 11.35
C GLU A 170 8.31 21.24 11.59
N ASP A 171 7.47 22.25 11.33
CA ASP A 171 6.01 22.16 11.40
C ASP A 171 5.47 21.19 10.31
N ASP A 172 6.01 21.27 9.10
CA ASP A 172 5.70 20.33 8.02
C ASP A 172 6.06 18.90 8.40
N PHE A 173 7.24 18.71 9.00
CA PHE A 173 7.70 17.39 9.43
C PHE A 173 6.92 16.88 10.63
N GLN A 174 6.50 17.77 11.54
CA GLN A 174 5.61 17.41 12.65
C GLN A 174 4.23 16.97 12.12
N THR A 175 3.70 17.68 11.12
CA THR A 175 2.47 17.28 10.41
C THR A 175 2.62 15.87 9.81
N ALA A 176 3.75 15.55 9.21
CA ALA A 176 4.00 14.21 8.67
C ALA A 176 4.03 13.14 9.76
N ARG A 177 4.66 13.42 10.91
CA ARG A 177 4.64 12.50 12.08
C ARG A 177 3.22 12.26 12.58
N ASP A 178 2.40 13.30 12.64
CA ASP A 178 1.03 13.21 13.11
C ASP A 178 0.15 12.44 12.11
N ILE A 179 0.35 12.62 10.81
CA ILE A 179 -0.32 11.82 9.75
C ILE A 179 -0.08 10.32 9.97
N VAL A 180 1.18 9.92 10.24
CA VAL A 180 1.53 8.53 10.55
C VAL A 180 0.85 8.08 11.85
N ARG A 181 0.93 8.89 12.90
CA ARG A 181 0.36 8.59 14.23
C ARG A 181 -1.15 8.46 14.21
N LEU A 182 -1.84 9.24 13.39
CA LEU A 182 -3.29 9.18 13.19
C LEU A 182 -3.76 7.95 12.38
N GLY A 183 -2.83 7.13 11.88
CA GLY A 183 -3.15 5.89 11.18
C GLY A 183 -3.55 6.09 9.71
N ALA A 184 -3.17 7.20 9.09
CA ALA A 184 -3.42 7.40 7.68
C ALA A 184 -2.63 6.39 6.83
N SER A 185 -3.32 5.76 5.88
CA SER A 185 -2.71 4.85 4.91
C SER A 185 -2.19 5.57 3.67
N GLU A 186 -2.69 6.78 3.42
CA GLU A 186 -2.41 7.56 2.23
C GLU A 186 -2.22 9.05 2.57
N THR A 187 -1.37 9.72 1.79
CA THR A 187 -1.15 11.17 1.89
C THR A 187 -0.95 11.80 0.52
N ARG A 188 -1.04 13.14 0.48
CA ARG A 188 -0.62 13.98 -0.65
C ARG A 188 0.23 15.12 -0.12
N ILE A 189 1.30 15.44 -0.82
CA ILE A 189 2.22 16.53 -0.46
C ILE A 189 2.03 17.67 -1.47
N TYR A 190 1.46 18.77 -1.02
CA TYR A 190 1.19 19.94 -1.85
C TYR A 190 2.04 21.14 -1.44
N PRO A 191 3.04 21.55 -2.23
CA PRO A 191 3.72 22.83 -1.99
C PRO A 191 2.74 23.99 -2.12
N CYS A 192 2.82 24.96 -1.19
CA CYS A 192 2.02 26.17 -1.23
C CYS A 192 2.53 27.09 -2.35
N ILE A 193 1.62 27.56 -3.18
CA ILE A 193 1.90 28.52 -4.25
C ILE A 193 1.01 29.75 -4.11
N VAL A 194 1.46 30.88 -4.61
CA VAL A 194 0.67 32.12 -4.68
C VAL A 194 -0.19 32.07 -5.93
N VAL A 195 -1.51 32.07 -5.71
CA VAL A 195 -2.52 32.05 -6.77
C VAL A 195 -3.26 33.39 -6.79
N LYS A 196 -3.61 33.86 -7.96
CA LYS A 196 -4.35 35.09 -8.19
C LYS A 196 -5.70 35.09 -7.46
N ASP A 197 -6.13 36.29 -7.06
CA ASP A 197 -7.38 36.54 -6.35
C ASP A 197 -7.47 35.79 -5.00
N THR A 198 -6.35 35.69 -4.27
CA THR A 198 -6.26 35.11 -2.92
C THR A 198 -5.72 36.14 -1.92
N VAL A 199 -5.98 35.92 -0.63
CA VAL A 199 -5.35 36.72 0.43
C VAL A 199 -3.84 36.53 0.42
N LEU A 200 -3.35 35.34 0.06
CA LEU A 200 -1.92 35.03 -0.05
C LEU A 200 -1.21 35.88 -1.10
N GLU A 201 -1.89 36.22 -2.21
CA GLU A 201 -1.39 37.16 -3.20
C GLU A 201 -1.13 38.56 -2.59
N GLN A 202 -2.06 39.03 -1.75
CA GLN A 202 -1.91 40.31 -1.07
C GLN A 202 -0.74 40.31 -0.09
N LEU A 203 -0.60 39.23 0.72
CA LEU A 203 0.52 39.04 1.64
C LEU A 203 1.87 38.97 0.88
N PHE A 204 1.89 38.33 -0.27
CA PHE A 204 3.08 38.24 -1.11
C PHE A 204 3.51 39.60 -1.62
N TYR A 205 2.59 40.41 -2.18
CA TYR A 205 2.92 41.76 -2.66
C TYR A 205 3.23 42.75 -1.54
N ALA A 206 2.68 42.54 -0.33
CA ALA A 206 3.03 43.28 0.85
C ALA A 206 4.40 42.93 1.45
N GLY A 207 5.05 41.84 0.98
CA GLY A 207 6.28 41.34 1.53
C GLY A 207 6.12 40.59 2.87
N GLU A 208 4.89 40.25 3.24
CA GLU A 208 4.55 39.54 4.47
C GLU A 208 4.60 37.99 4.31
N TYR A 209 4.66 37.50 3.08
CA TYR A 209 4.85 36.10 2.74
C TYR A 209 5.86 35.95 1.61
N SER A 210 6.76 34.99 1.77
CA SER A 210 7.68 34.54 0.72
C SER A 210 7.50 33.05 0.49
N PRO A 211 7.08 32.61 -0.70
CA PRO A 211 6.94 31.19 -0.98
C PRO A 211 8.30 30.50 -1.03
N LEU A 212 8.31 29.18 -0.80
CA LEU A 212 9.51 28.37 -0.97
C LEU A 212 10.05 28.51 -2.40
N SER A 213 11.38 28.42 -2.53
CA SER A 213 11.98 28.20 -3.84
C SER A 213 11.60 26.82 -4.39
N LEU A 214 11.70 26.64 -5.71
CA LEU A 214 11.45 25.33 -6.31
C LEU A 214 12.42 24.27 -5.77
N GLU A 215 13.67 24.66 -5.55
CA GLU A 215 14.73 23.78 -5.04
C GLU A 215 14.47 23.33 -3.61
N ASP A 216 14.13 24.26 -2.71
CA ASP A 216 13.79 23.97 -1.31
C ASP A 216 12.55 23.09 -1.21
N ALA A 217 11.52 23.38 -2.00
CA ALA A 217 10.30 22.58 -2.02
C ALA A 217 10.54 21.15 -2.53
N VAL A 218 11.43 20.96 -3.50
CA VAL A 218 11.84 19.62 -3.97
C VAL A 218 12.60 18.88 -2.88
N GLU A 219 13.55 19.55 -2.19
CA GLU A 219 14.34 18.96 -1.11
C GLU A 219 13.48 18.52 0.07
N GLN A 220 12.57 19.40 0.52
CA GLN A 220 11.65 19.13 1.62
C GLN A 220 10.65 18.02 1.25
N SER A 221 10.08 18.06 0.05
CA SER A 221 9.19 17.01 -0.45
C SER A 221 9.89 15.66 -0.55
N ALA A 222 11.17 15.62 -0.94
CA ALA A 222 11.95 14.39 -1.00
C ALA A 222 12.11 13.77 0.40
N SER A 223 12.41 14.59 1.40
CA SER A 223 12.56 14.14 2.80
C SER A 223 11.24 13.63 3.38
N LEU A 224 10.13 14.32 3.11
CA LEU A 224 8.79 13.89 3.53
C LEU A 224 8.36 12.59 2.82
N PHE A 225 8.65 12.46 1.52
CA PHE A 225 8.36 11.23 0.77
C PHE A 225 9.10 10.02 1.34
N GLU A 226 10.39 10.16 1.65
CA GLU A 226 11.18 9.08 2.25
C GLU A 226 10.65 8.72 3.63
N PHE A 227 10.29 9.71 4.45
CA PHE A 227 9.68 9.49 5.76
C PHE A 227 8.35 8.71 5.66
N PHE A 228 7.43 9.10 4.78
CA PHE A 228 6.18 8.39 4.58
C PHE A 228 6.40 6.97 4.06
N SER A 229 7.35 6.78 3.13
CA SER A 229 7.69 5.47 2.59
C SER A 229 8.21 4.52 3.66
N GLN A 230 9.03 5.02 4.60
CA GLN A 230 9.57 4.25 5.72
C GLN A 230 8.48 3.87 6.74
N ASN A 231 7.40 4.64 6.82
CA ASN A 231 6.27 4.42 7.73
C ASN A 231 5.04 3.79 7.05
N ASN A 232 5.19 3.22 5.86
CA ASN A 232 4.13 2.55 5.09
C ASN A 232 2.92 3.45 4.77
N VAL A 233 3.10 4.76 4.70
CA VAL A 233 2.07 5.71 4.23
C VAL A 233 2.31 5.97 2.75
N LYS A 234 1.33 5.65 1.91
CA LYS A 234 1.42 5.82 0.47
C LYS A 234 1.25 7.27 0.06
N VAL A 235 2.26 7.84 -0.58
CA VAL A 235 2.14 9.18 -1.17
C VAL A 235 1.46 9.07 -2.53
N LEU A 236 0.19 9.48 -2.60
CA LEU A 236 -0.63 9.41 -3.83
C LEU A 236 -0.20 10.44 -4.86
N ARG A 237 0.28 11.60 -4.38
CA ARG A 237 0.68 12.71 -5.23
C ARG A 237 1.68 13.62 -4.55
N ILE A 238 2.62 14.12 -5.34
CA ILE A 238 3.55 15.17 -4.97
C ILE A 238 3.39 16.31 -5.98
N GLY A 239 3.15 17.52 -5.48
CA GLY A 239 2.90 18.69 -6.32
C GLY A 239 1.47 18.80 -6.84
N LEU A 240 1.12 19.99 -7.33
CA LEU A 240 -0.21 20.34 -7.79
C LEU A 240 -0.55 19.69 -9.14
N HIS A 241 -1.84 19.61 -9.43
CA HIS A 241 -2.31 19.19 -10.74
C HIS A 241 -2.06 20.33 -11.74
N THR A 242 -1.58 19.98 -12.92
CA THR A 242 -1.52 20.95 -14.03
C THR A 242 -2.93 21.25 -14.51
N SER A 243 -3.28 22.53 -14.60
CA SER A 243 -4.52 23.00 -15.22
C SER A 243 -4.19 24.12 -16.21
N SER A 244 -5.07 24.35 -17.19
CA SER A 244 -4.90 25.45 -18.13
C SER A 244 -4.78 26.79 -17.44
N ASP A 245 -5.47 26.97 -16.32
CA ASP A 245 -5.52 28.23 -15.59
C ASP A 245 -4.25 28.46 -14.76
N LEU A 246 -3.71 27.42 -14.11
CA LEU A 246 -2.42 27.48 -13.42
C LEU A 246 -1.24 27.64 -14.41
N ASP A 247 -1.29 26.96 -15.55
CA ASP A 247 -0.30 27.13 -16.62
C ASP A 247 -0.39 28.49 -17.33
N GLY A 248 -1.50 29.22 -17.13
CA GLY A 248 -1.80 30.49 -17.77
C GLY A 248 -1.61 31.69 -16.83
N GLN A 249 -2.73 32.31 -16.39
CA GLN A 249 -2.73 33.59 -15.69
C GLN A 249 -2.94 33.50 -14.17
N ALA A 250 -3.28 32.35 -13.63
CA ALA A 250 -3.62 32.20 -12.21
C ALA A 250 -2.40 32.04 -11.30
N TYR A 251 -1.27 31.51 -11.81
CA TYR A 251 -0.03 31.37 -11.05
C TYR A 251 0.72 32.71 -10.95
N ILE A 252 1.15 33.06 -9.74
CA ILE A 252 1.92 34.27 -9.45
C ILE A 252 3.35 33.93 -9.02
N ALA A 253 3.51 33.12 -7.97
CA ALA A 253 4.81 32.79 -7.42
C ALA A 253 4.80 31.45 -6.68
N GLY A 254 5.99 30.92 -6.40
CA GLY A 254 6.18 29.71 -5.60
C GLY A 254 6.62 28.48 -6.40
N PRO A 255 6.71 27.31 -5.75
CA PRO A 255 7.34 26.12 -6.32
C PRO A 255 6.41 25.33 -7.25
N TYR A 256 5.93 25.95 -8.31
CA TYR A 256 5.12 25.27 -9.33
C TYR A 256 5.96 24.78 -10.50
N HIS A 257 5.89 23.50 -10.79
CA HIS A 257 6.53 22.91 -11.98
C HIS A 257 5.75 21.67 -12.46
N LYS A 258 5.58 21.53 -13.79
CA LYS A 258 4.85 20.39 -14.40
C LYS A 258 5.43 19.03 -14.03
N ASN A 259 6.76 18.96 -13.89
CA ASN A 259 7.50 17.75 -13.56
C ASN A 259 7.98 17.76 -12.09
N PHE A 260 7.24 18.40 -11.18
CA PHE A 260 7.66 18.54 -9.79
C PHE A 260 7.91 17.19 -9.13
N ALA A 261 7.00 16.22 -9.28
CA ALA A 261 7.17 14.88 -8.74
C ALA A 261 8.41 14.15 -9.30
N GLU A 262 8.70 14.31 -10.59
CA GLU A 262 9.90 13.75 -11.21
C GLU A 262 11.19 14.35 -10.62
N MET A 263 11.18 15.67 -10.36
CA MET A 263 12.31 16.34 -9.71
C MET A 263 12.52 15.81 -8.28
N VAL A 264 11.44 15.61 -7.52
CA VAL A 264 11.50 15.03 -6.17
C VAL A 264 12.09 13.61 -6.21
N HIS A 265 11.60 12.74 -7.07
CA HIS A 265 12.15 11.38 -7.21
C HIS A 265 13.60 11.39 -7.70
N SER A 266 13.96 12.31 -8.58
CA SER A 266 15.35 12.51 -9.02
C SER A 266 16.26 12.94 -7.87
N ARG A 267 15.79 13.81 -6.99
CA ARG A 267 16.52 14.26 -5.80
C ARG A 267 16.75 13.14 -4.80
N ILE A 268 15.72 12.29 -4.56
CA ILE A 268 15.85 11.08 -3.72
C ILE A 268 16.94 10.16 -4.26
N TRP A 269 16.94 9.90 -5.57
CA TRP A 269 18.01 9.13 -6.20
C TRP A 269 19.36 9.82 -6.13
N GLY A 270 19.42 11.14 -6.29
CA GLY A 270 20.64 11.92 -6.14
C GLY A 270 21.29 11.67 -4.78
N LYS A 271 20.53 11.76 -3.67
CA LYS A 271 21.02 11.46 -2.31
C LYS A 271 21.54 10.01 -2.16
N ARG A 272 20.87 9.04 -2.77
CA ARG A 272 21.32 7.63 -2.74
C ARG A 272 22.65 7.46 -3.49
N LEU A 273 22.78 8.12 -4.63
CA LEU A 273 23.97 8.05 -5.50
C LEU A 273 25.20 8.73 -4.88
N GLU A 274 25.03 9.71 -3.99
CA GLU A 274 26.12 10.36 -3.25
C GLU A 274 26.91 9.35 -2.39
N ASN A 275 26.25 8.28 -1.92
CA ASN A 275 26.83 7.24 -1.07
C ASN A 275 27.36 6.02 -1.85
N ILE A 276 27.30 6.04 -3.18
CA ILE A 276 27.81 4.95 -4.02
C ILE A 276 29.23 5.29 -4.48
N HIS A 277 30.18 4.40 -4.20
CA HIS A 277 31.57 4.55 -4.58
C HIS A 277 32.05 3.37 -5.43
N SER A 278 32.99 3.63 -6.32
CA SER A 278 33.68 2.63 -7.12
C SER A 278 35.14 3.02 -7.23
N ASP A 279 36.03 2.05 -7.07
CA ASP A 279 37.47 2.25 -7.29
C ASP A 279 37.85 2.25 -8.79
N SER A 280 36.89 1.98 -9.67
CA SER A 280 37.06 1.97 -11.13
C SER A 280 36.68 3.31 -11.74
N ASP A 281 37.29 3.64 -12.87
CA ASP A 281 36.89 4.77 -13.72
C ASP A 281 35.45 4.65 -14.26
N THR A 282 34.86 3.45 -14.17
CA THR A 282 33.49 3.16 -14.59
C THR A 282 32.63 2.88 -13.36
N LEU A 283 31.54 3.64 -13.19
CA LEU A 283 30.51 3.37 -12.19
C LEU A 283 29.34 2.64 -12.86
N ILE A 284 28.98 1.49 -12.29
CA ILE A 284 27.75 0.76 -12.67
C ILE A 284 26.77 0.91 -11.53
N VAL A 285 25.59 1.47 -11.80
CA VAL A 285 24.49 1.64 -10.84
C VAL A 285 23.36 0.70 -11.26
N GLU A 286 23.06 -0.27 -10.42
CA GLU A 286 21.89 -1.12 -10.62
C GLU A 286 20.63 -0.39 -10.14
N VAL A 287 19.60 -0.35 -10.97
CA VAL A 287 18.40 0.45 -10.76
C VAL A 287 17.16 -0.37 -11.13
N PRO A 288 16.08 -0.38 -10.31
CA PRO A 288 14.82 -0.95 -10.73
C PRO A 288 14.34 -0.36 -12.06
N HIS A 289 13.83 -1.21 -12.94
CA HIS A 289 13.49 -0.80 -14.31
C HIS A 289 12.53 0.40 -14.37
N ASP A 290 11.56 0.44 -13.47
CA ASP A 290 10.56 1.52 -13.34
C ASP A 290 11.13 2.82 -12.74
N GLN A 291 12.32 2.79 -12.13
CA GLN A 291 12.98 3.95 -11.52
C GLN A 291 14.18 4.46 -12.33
N LEU A 292 14.44 3.89 -13.49
CA LEU A 292 15.61 4.22 -14.30
C LEU A 292 15.72 5.73 -14.62
N ASN A 293 14.61 6.35 -15.03
CA ASN A 293 14.57 7.77 -15.33
C ASN A 293 14.84 8.64 -14.09
N HIS A 294 14.29 8.25 -12.95
CA HIS A 294 14.53 8.95 -11.67
C HIS A 294 15.99 8.87 -11.23
N ALA A 295 16.64 7.71 -11.43
CA ALA A 295 18.05 7.53 -11.10
C ALA A 295 18.98 8.32 -12.04
N ILE A 296 18.69 8.36 -13.35
CA ILE A 296 19.40 9.23 -14.31
C ILE A 296 19.22 10.70 -13.91
N GLY A 297 18.09 11.05 -13.36
CA GLY A 297 17.74 12.36 -12.85
C GLY A 297 17.00 13.23 -13.87
N TYR A 298 16.21 14.17 -13.36
CA TYR A 298 15.54 15.15 -14.21
C TYR A 298 16.58 15.89 -15.06
N ARG A 299 16.37 15.97 -16.37
CA ARG A 299 17.35 16.48 -17.36
C ARG A 299 18.74 15.83 -17.26
N ALA A 300 18.81 14.57 -16.85
CA ALA A 300 20.04 13.80 -16.63
C ALA A 300 21.00 14.39 -15.58
N GLU A 301 20.49 15.15 -14.62
CA GLU A 301 21.29 15.85 -13.61
C GLU A 301 22.15 14.88 -12.79
N ASN A 302 21.60 13.80 -12.27
CA ASN A 302 22.33 12.82 -11.46
C ASN A 302 23.45 12.17 -12.28
N LYS A 303 23.16 11.79 -13.52
CA LYS A 303 24.17 11.25 -14.43
C LYS A 303 25.30 12.24 -14.71
N THR A 304 24.96 13.51 -14.93
CA THR A 304 25.93 14.58 -15.17
C THR A 304 26.85 14.81 -13.97
N ASN A 305 26.28 14.78 -12.75
CA ASN A 305 27.04 14.93 -11.51
C ASN A 305 28.00 13.76 -11.28
N LEU A 306 27.58 12.52 -11.58
CA LEU A 306 28.44 11.34 -11.51
C LEU A 306 29.56 11.36 -12.57
N LEU A 307 29.31 11.85 -13.77
CA LEU A 307 30.32 11.99 -14.83
C LEU A 307 31.42 13.01 -14.52
N ARG A 308 31.23 13.86 -13.49
CA ARG A 308 32.32 14.71 -12.95
C ARG A 308 33.33 13.90 -12.13
N LYS A 309 32.92 12.75 -11.58
CA LYS A 309 33.74 11.88 -10.72
C LYS A 309 34.26 10.64 -11.46
N TYR A 310 33.52 10.13 -12.46
CA TYR A 310 33.80 8.90 -13.18
C TYR A 310 33.88 9.14 -14.68
N LYS A 311 34.78 8.45 -15.38
CA LYS A 311 34.89 8.56 -16.86
C LYS A 311 33.67 7.98 -17.58
N LYS A 312 33.03 6.98 -16.97
CA LYS A 312 31.85 6.30 -17.51
C LYS A 312 30.85 5.97 -16.41
N VAL A 313 29.57 6.25 -16.65
CA VAL A 313 28.46 5.89 -15.74
C VAL A 313 27.42 5.10 -16.52
N VAL A 314 27.12 3.91 -16.04
CA VAL A 314 26.13 2.99 -16.63
C VAL A 314 25.03 2.74 -15.62
N PHE A 315 23.81 3.16 -15.91
CA PHE A 315 22.62 2.75 -15.16
C PHE A 315 22.12 1.45 -15.78
N LYS A 316 22.23 0.35 -15.03
CA LYS A 316 21.83 -0.99 -15.45
C LYS A 316 20.45 -1.28 -14.87
N PRO A 317 19.40 -1.38 -15.73
CA PRO A 317 18.09 -1.78 -15.24
C PRO A 317 18.18 -3.19 -14.65
N VAL A 318 17.75 -3.33 -13.40
CA VAL A 318 17.59 -4.65 -12.77
C VAL A 318 16.10 -4.98 -12.69
N SER A 319 15.78 -6.18 -13.07
CA SER A 319 14.44 -6.73 -12.89
C SER A 319 14.16 -6.92 -11.40
N PRO A 320 12.93 -6.78 -10.91
CA PRO A 320 12.55 -7.14 -9.54
C PRO A 320 12.97 -8.56 -9.15
N LYS A 321 13.26 -9.39 -10.15
CA LYS A 321 13.70 -10.78 -10.03
C LYS A 321 14.83 -11.03 -9.02
N ASN A 322 15.74 -10.06 -8.82
CA ASN A 322 16.90 -10.23 -7.92
C ASN A 322 16.64 -9.66 -6.49
N LYS A 323 15.43 -9.15 -6.20
CA LYS A 323 15.12 -8.61 -4.87
C LYS A 323 14.66 -9.69 -3.88
N PHE A 324 14.05 -10.76 -4.38
CA PHE A 324 13.44 -11.81 -3.57
C PHE A 324 13.93 -13.20 -3.99
N VAL A 325 13.95 -14.10 -3.01
CA VAL A 325 14.09 -15.54 -3.20
C VAL A 325 12.82 -16.20 -2.70
N ALA A 326 12.14 -16.95 -3.56
CA ALA A 326 10.97 -17.71 -3.16
C ALA A 326 11.36 -19.13 -2.74
N ILE A 327 10.72 -19.66 -1.69
CA ILE A 327 10.75 -21.08 -1.34
C ILE A 327 9.40 -21.64 -1.77
N ALA A 328 9.39 -22.56 -2.71
CA ALA A 328 8.15 -23.04 -3.32
C ALA A 328 8.18 -24.54 -3.62
N ASN A 329 6.99 -25.13 -3.66
CA ASN A 329 6.76 -26.52 -4.01
C ASN A 329 7.08 -26.79 -5.49
N SER A 330 7.96 -27.76 -5.78
CA SER A 330 8.31 -28.12 -7.15
C SER A 330 7.16 -28.79 -7.93
N GLU A 331 6.11 -29.23 -7.26
CA GLU A 331 4.94 -29.85 -7.88
C GLU A 331 3.81 -28.85 -8.22
N MET A 332 4.03 -27.53 -7.99
CA MET A 332 3.05 -26.52 -8.38
C MET A 332 2.80 -26.51 -9.90
N PRO A 333 1.65 -25.99 -10.38
CA PRO A 333 1.30 -25.98 -11.79
C PRO A 333 2.40 -25.35 -12.68
N PRO A 334 2.74 -25.93 -13.85
CA PRO A 334 3.85 -25.46 -14.69
C PRO A 334 3.78 -23.97 -15.03
N LYS A 335 2.60 -23.46 -15.40
CA LYS A 335 2.40 -22.02 -15.69
C LYS A 335 2.67 -21.12 -14.48
N ALA A 336 2.34 -21.61 -13.27
CA ALA A 336 2.64 -20.89 -12.03
C ALA A 336 4.15 -20.88 -11.77
N LYS A 337 4.85 -21.98 -12.02
CA LYS A 337 6.32 -22.06 -11.91
C LYS A 337 7.00 -21.06 -12.86
N ASP A 338 6.62 -21.07 -14.13
CA ASP A 338 7.22 -20.18 -15.15
C ASP A 338 7.03 -18.71 -14.74
N TYR A 339 5.85 -18.36 -14.26
CA TYR A 339 5.57 -16.99 -13.84
C TYR A 339 6.31 -16.62 -12.55
N LEU A 340 6.33 -17.50 -11.53
CA LEU A 340 7.07 -17.27 -10.29
C LEU A 340 8.58 -17.06 -10.57
N GLN A 341 9.19 -17.89 -11.45
CA GLN A 341 10.58 -17.73 -11.89
C GLN A 341 10.82 -16.43 -12.66
N SER A 342 9.80 -15.83 -13.27
CA SER A 342 9.92 -14.53 -13.89
C SER A 342 9.93 -13.37 -12.88
N LEU A 343 9.41 -13.60 -11.66
CA LEU A 343 9.32 -12.60 -10.60
C LEU A 343 10.56 -12.57 -9.69
N CYS A 344 11.13 -13.75 -9.38
CA CYS A 344 12.21 -13.89 -8.40
C CYS A 344 13.05 -15.17 -8.65
N ASP A 345 14.16 -15.28 -7.93
CA ASP A 345 14.87 -16.56 -7.84
C ASP A 345 14.05 -17.53 -6.97
N VAL A 346 14.12 -18.85 -7.26
CA VAL A 346 13.27 -19.83 -6.57
C VAL A 346 14.09 -21.03 -6.10
N VAL A 347 14.01 -21.30 -4.80
CA VAL A 347 14.45 -22.58 -4.20
C VAL A 347 13.28 -23.55 -4.25
N TRP A 348 13.40 -24.54 -5.12
CA TRP A 348 12.37 -25.56 -5.32
C TRP A 348 12.50 -26.69 -4.30
N LEU A 349 11.42 -26.93 -3.56
CA LEU A 349 11.34 -28.10 -2.69
C LEU A 349 10.74 -29.28 -3.46
N ASP A 350 11.54 -30.29 -3.66
CA ASP A 350 11.10 -31.56 -4.22
C ASP A 350 10.57 -32.52 -3.11
N ASN A 351 10.02 -33.66 -3.52
CA ASN A 351 9.49 -34.61 -2.55
C ASN A 351 10.59 -35.09 -1.57
N SER A 352 10.43 -34.75 -0.29
CA SER A 352 11.38 -35.08 0.78
C SER A 352 11.33 -36.52 1.24
N ASN A 353 10.23 -37.24 0.97
CA ASN A 353 9.87 -38.53 1.58
C ASN A 353 9.79 -38.55 3.13
N LEU A 354 9.75 -37.36 3.76
CA LEU A 354 9.67 -37.19 5.22
C LEU A 354 8.23 -37.00 5.72
N ALA A 355 7.32 -36.58 4.86
CA ALA A 355 5.89 -36.44 5.11
C ALA A 355 5.09 -37.29 4.11
N TYR A 356 3.78 -37.43 4.30
CA TYR A 356 2.95 -38.10 3.31
C TYR A 356 2.90 -37.32 1.98
N LYS A 357 2.72 -38.07 0.89
CA LYS A 357 3.00 -37.63 -0.48
C LYS A 357 2.42 -36.25 -0.85
N SER A 358 1.19 -35.93 -0.45
CA SER A 358 0.51 -34.70 -0.82
C SER A 358 1.10 -33.42 -0.21
N ILE A 359 1.92 -33.53 0.86
CA ILE A 359 2.54 -32.39 1.53
C ILE A 359 4.07 -32.54 1.67
N ALA A 360 4.67 -33.56 1.09
CA ALA A 360 6.09 -33.86 1.26
C ALA A 360 7.05 -32.81 0.66
N SER A 361 6.53 -31.91 -0.18
CA SER A 361 7.21 -30.77 -0.80
C SER A 361 6.64 -29.41 -0.38
N HIS A 362 5.73 -29.38 0.60
CA HIS A 362 5.10 -28.15 1.08
C HIS A 362 6.06 -27.33 1.95
N PRO A 363 6.38 -26.07 1.60
CA PRO A 363 7.29 -25.24 2.39
C PRO A 363 6.86 -25.05 3.84
N ASP A 364 5.58 -24.84 4.11
CA ASP A 364 5.02 -24.55 5.44
C ASP A 364 5.05 -25.75 6.42
N ILE A 365 5.41 -26.94 5.93
CA ILE A 365 5.66 -28.11 6.78
C ILE A 365 7.07 -28.05 7.38
N PHE A 366 8.02 -27.53 6.64
CA PHE A 366 9.44 -27.54 6.99
C PHE A 366 9.95 -26.22 7.55
N PHE A 367 9.30 -25.12 7.22
CA PHE A 367 9.82 -23.78 7.46
C PHE A 367 8.84 -22.88 8.19
N PHE A 368 9.41 -22.02 9.05
CA PHE A 368 8.72 -20.91 9.69
C PHE A 368 9.47 -19.61 9.46
N CYS A 369 8.74 -18.57 9.09
CA CYS A 369 9.22 -17.20 9.01
C CYS A 369 8.44 -16.33 10.00
N LYS A 370 9.15 -15.48 10.79
CA LYS A 370 8.53 -14.65 11.84
C LYS A 370 7.55 -13.61 11.27
N ASP A 371 7.94 -12.95 10.18
CA ASP A 371 7.09 -11.98 9.46
C ASP A 371 7.47 -12.02 7.98
N GLU A 372 6.60 -12.59 7.16
CA GLU A 372 6.88 -12.85 5.74
C GLU A 372 7.12 -11.56 4.93
N ARG A 373 6.73 -10.39 5.43
CA ARG A 373 6.94 -9.10 4.74
C ARG A 373 8.37 -8.57 4.85
N VAL A 374 9.09 -8.99 5.89
CA VAL A 374 10.42 -8.45 6.24
C VAL A 374 11.44 -9.54 6.60
N CYS A 375 11.15 -10.78 6.23
CA CYS A 375 11.90 -11.94 6.64
C CYS A 375 13.32 -11.98 6.04
N LYS A 376 14.34 -12.14 6.90
CA LYS A 376 15.74 -12.34 6.52
C LYS A 376 16.34 -13.62 7.12
N SER A 377 15.55 -14.33 7.91
CA SER A 377 15.96 -15.58 8.54
C SER A 377 14.77 -16.52 8.67
N ILE A 378 15.01 -17.81 8.52
CA ILE A 378 13.96 -18.82 8.56
C ILE A 378 14.33 -19.91 9.58
N VAL A 379 13.34 -20.43 10.30
CA VAL A 379 13.51 -21.61 11.16
C VAL A 379 13.09 -22.84 10.37
N CYS A 380 13.90 -23.88 10.34
CA CYS A 380 13.58 -25.12 9.64
C CYS A 380 13.51 -26.32 10.58
N ALA A 381 12.85 -27.40 10.14
CA ALA A 381 12.80 -28.66 10.85
C ALA A 381 14.20 -29.31 10.98
N ALA A 382 14.43 -30.06 12.08
CA ALA A 382 15.74 -30.67 12.37
C ALA A 382 16.21 -31.64 11.28
N ASN A 383 15.30 -32.28 10.56
CA ASN A 383 15.58 -33.20 9.47
C ASN A 383 15.32 -32.62 8.07
N THR A 384 15.28 -31.27 7.94
CA THR A 384 15.19 -30.62 6.64
C THR A 384 16.35 -31.06 5.74
N PRO A 385 16.10 -31.44 4.47
CA PRO A 385 17.16 -31.88 3.56
C PRO A 385 18.29 -30.84 3.45
N PRO A 386 19.57 -31.26 3.70
CA PRO A 386 20.72 -30.33 3.70
C PRO A 386 20.84 -29.52 2.40
N ARG A 387 20.49 -30.10 1.26
CA ARG A 387 20.52 -29.42 -0.05
C ARG A 387 19.62 -28.19 -0.11
N TRP A 388 18.46 -28.18 0.58
CA TRP A 388 17.57 -27.02 0.65
C TRP A 388 18.16 -25.93 1.53
N ILE A 389 18.79 -26.30 2.65
CA ILE A 389 19.48 -25.37 3.54
C ILE A 389 20.63 -24.69 2.80
N GLU A 390 21.48 -25.47 2.13
CA GLU A 390 22.61 -24.98 1.34
C GLU A 390 22.15 -23.99 0.24
N GLN A 391 21.07 -24.30 -0.47
CA GLN A 391 20.52 -23.38 -1.47
C GLN A 391 20.04 -22.07 -0.86
N LEU A 392 19.38 -22.09 0.30
CA LEU A 392 18.94 -20.88 1.00
C LEU A 392 20.13 -20.04 1.48
N GLU A 393 21.14 -20.68 2.06
CA GLU A 393 22.35 -20.00 2.53
C GLU A 393 23.16 -19.39 1.38
N ASN A 394 23.20 -20.03 0.22
CA ASN A 394 23.81 -19.49 -1.01
C ASN A 394 23.11 -18.21 -1.51
N HIS A 395 21.84 -18.03 -1.16
CA HIS A 395 21.10 -16.77 -1.40
C HIS A 395 21.20 -15.77 -0.24
N GLY A 396 22.07 -16.04 0.75
CA GLY A 396 22.27 -15.15 1.91
C GLY A 396 21.17 -15.21 2.97
N ILE A 397 20.30 -16.22 2.91
CA ILE A 397 19.22 -16.42 3.88
C ILE A 397 19.78 -17.13 5.09
N LYS A 398 19.63 -16.55 6.29
CA LYS A 398 20.03 -17.19 7.54
C LYS A 398 19.05 -18.30 7.92
N VAL A 399 19.53 -19.55 8.01
CA VAL A 399 18.71 -20.71 8.42
C VAL A 399 19.02 -21.05 9.88
N VAL A 400 17.98 -21.23 10.68
CA VAL A 400 18.04 -21.68 12.07
C VAL A 400 17.41 -23.06 12.16
N VAL A 401 18.17 -24.07 12.54
CA VAL A 401 17.66 -25.45 12.67
C VAL A 401 16.87 -25.58 13.97
N GLY A 402 15.62 -25.97 13.86
CA GLY A 402 14.70 -26.24 14.96
C GLY A 402 15.03 -27.55 15.70
N LYS A 403 14.21 -27.87 16.71
CA LYS A 403 14.39 -29.07 17.53
C LYS A 403 13.57 -30.26 17.04
N ASN A 404 12.37 -30.00 16.54
CA ASN A 404 11.47 -31.04 16.09
C ASN A 404 11.79 -31.46 14.65
N SER A 405 11.60 -32.74 14.36
CA SER A 405 11.66 -33.29 13.00
C SER A 405 10.27 -33.36 12.39
N VAL A 406 10.18 -33.24 11.08
CA VAL A 406 8.98 -33.60 10.34
C VAL A 406 8.84 -35.11 10.28
N GLY A 407 7.65 -35.62 10.58
CA GLY A 407 7.30 -37.03 10.51
C GLY A 407 6.22 -37.35 9.50
N ASN A 408 5.82 -38.60 9.40
CA ASN A 408 4.86 -39.09 8.38
C ASN A 408 3.39 -38.82 8.72
N LYS A 409 3.08 -38.40 9.94
CA LYS A 409 1.70 -38.23 10.43
C LYS A 409 1.57 -37.01 11.34
N TYR A 410 0.36 -36.46 11.41
CA TYR A 410 -0.02 -35.54 12.46
C TYR A 410 0.22 -36.16 13.85
N PRO A 411 0.80 -35.45 14.84
CA PRO A 411 1.12 -34.01 14.82
C PRO A 411 2.53 -33.65 14.31
N ASP A 412 3.37 -34.60 13.93
CA ASP A 412 4.77 -34.36 13.58
C ASP A 412 4.96 -33.53 12.29
N THR A 413 3.88 -33.30 11.55
CA THR A 413 3.87 -32.47 10.32
C THR A 413 3.56 -30.98 10.57
N VAL A 414 3.36 -30.53 11.82
CA VAL A 414 2.83 -29.16 12.05
C VAL A 414 3.71 -28.28 12.92
N HIS A 415 4.83 -28.75 13.43
CA HIS A 415 5.67 -28.01 14.40
C HIS A 415 6.14 -26.65 13.90
N PHE A 416 6.27 -26.48 12.58
CA PHE A 416 6.72 -25.25 11.91
C PHE A 416 5.60 -24.50 11.19
N ASN A 417 4.40 -25.08 11.09
CA ASN A 417 3.26 -24.52 10.37
C ASN A 417 2.54 -23.42 11.18
N ALA A 418 3.29 -22.42 11.61
CA ALA A 418 2.84 -21.32 12.45
C ALA A 418 2.81 -19.98 11.68
N VAL A 419 2.05 -19.01 12.15
CA VAL A 419 2.01 -17.65 11.62
C VAL A 419 2.62 -16.69 12.62
N GLY A 420 3.63 -15.94 12.17
CA GLY A 420 4.21 -14.82 12.89
C GLY A 420 3.91 -13.50 12.18
N ILE A 421 3.61 -12.46 12.92
CA ILE A 421 3.40 -11.11 12.43
C ILE A 421 3.74 -10.08 13.51
N GLY A 422 4.67 -9.16 13.22
CA GLY A 422 5.17 -8.23 14.24
C GLY A 422 5.72 -8.98 15.46
N ASN A 423 5.09 -8.80 16.63
CA ASN A 423 5.43 -9.53 17.85
C ASN A 423 4.36 -10.55 18.28
N THR A 424 3.48 -10.96 17.35
CA THR A 424 2.42 -11.94 17.60
C THR A 424 2.74 -13.26 16.93
N LEU A 425 2.57 -14.36 17.67
CA LEU A 425 2.64 -15.73 17.17
C LEU A 425 1.28 -16.40 17.31
N ILE A 426 0.78 -16.94 16.20
CA ILE A 426 -0.51 -17.64 16.12
C ILE A 426 -0.24 -19.09 15.73
N HIS A 427 -0.52 -20.02 16.62
CA HIS A 427 -0.36 -21.44 16.39
C HIS A 427 -1.03 -22.27 17.51
N ASN A 428 -1.04 -23.59 17.35
CA ASN A 428 -1.28 -24.50 18.46
C ASN A 428 -0.03 -24.55 19.35
N MET A 429 -0.06 -23.85 20.48
CA MET A 429 1.12 -23.67 21.32
C MET A 429 1.69 -24.98 21.88
N ASN A 430 0.89 -26.03 21.96
CA ASN A 430 1.35 -27.36 22.40
C ASN A 430 2.17 -28.09 21.33
N LEU A 431 2.08 -27.67 20.08
CA LEU A 431 2.72 -28.28 18.93
C LEU A 431 3.86 -27.43 18.36
N THR A 432 4.00 -26.18 18.83
CA THR A 432 4.98 -25.22 18.32
C THR A 432 6.41 -25.63 18.68
N ASP A 433 7.31 -25.65 17.69
CA ASP A 433 8.74 -25.85 17.97
C ASP A 433 9.29 -24.71 18.84
N THR A 434 10.07 -25.06 19.86
CA THR A 434 10.60 -24.07 20.82
C THR A 434 11.60 -23.11 20.20
N SER A 435 12.21 -23.45 19.07
CA SER A 435 13.11 -22.57 18.33
C SER A 435 12.36 -21.40 17.68
N ILE A 436 11.07 -21.59 17.31
CA ILE A 436 10.19 -20.52 16.84
C ILE A 436 10.01 -19.45 17.94
N LEU A 437 9.75 -19.87 19.18
CA LEU A 437 9.55 -18.93 20.29
C LEU A 437 10.77 -18.04 20.52
N LYS A 438 11.98 -18.56 20.26
CA LYS A 438 13.24 -17.81 20.41
C LYS A 438 13.43 -16.72 19.34
N THR A 439 12.66 -16.74 18.26
CA THR A 439 12.73 -15.66 17.23
C THR A 439 12.00 -14.40 17.66
N PHE A 440 11.21 -14.47 18.73
CA PHE A 440 10.48 -13.35 19.32
C PHE A 440 11.19 -12.86 20.59
N GLY A 441 10.98 -11.59 20.92
CA GLY A 441 11.46 -11.02 22.17
C GLY A 441 10.56 -11.36 23.38
N ASP A 442 10.85 -10.72 24.52
CA ASP A 442 10.13 -10.95 25.78
C ASP A 442 8.65 -10.54 25.72
N ASP A 443 8.31 -9.58 24.84
CA ASP A 443 6.93 -9.05 24.66
C ASP A 443 6.07 -9.91 23.73
N LEU A 444 6.41 -11.18 23.52
CA LEU A 444 5.69 -12.08 22.61
C LEU A 444 4.20 -12.22 23.00
N THR A 445 3.32 -11.80 22.12
CA THR A 445 1.88 -12.09 22.19
C THR A 445 1.60 -13.45 21.56
N LYS A 446 0.97 -14.36 22.32
CA LYS A 446 0.63 -15.70 21.87
C LYS A 446 -0.88 -15.83 21.70
N ILE A 447 -1.32 -16.14 20.47
CA ILE A 447 -2.71 -16.51 20.20
C ILE A 447 -2.76 -18.02 19.94
N ASN A 448 -3.36 -18.75 20.90
CA ASN A 448 -3.46 -20.20 20.81
C ASN A 448 -4.69 -20.61 20.01
N VAL A 449 -4.48 -21.36 18.93
CA VAL A 449 -5.53 -21.94 18.09
C VAL A 449 -5.51 -23.49 18.21
N ARG A 450 -6.63 -24.15 17.93
CA ARG A 450 -6.67 -25.62 17.97
C ARG A 450 -6.06 -26.26 16.74
N GLN A 451 -6.06 -25.54 15.61
CA GLN A 451 -5.54 -26.01 14.33
C GLN A 451 -4.01 -26.08 14.36
N GLY A 452 -3.43 -27.26 14.06
CA GLY A 452 -1.99 -27.42 13.94
C GLY A 452 -1.45 -26.92 12.60
N TYR A 453 -2.18 -27.15 11.52
CA TYR A 453 -1.85 -26.59 10.19
C TYR A 453 -2.28 -25.11 10.12
N THR A 454 -1.57 -24.25 10.85
CA THR A 454 -1.99 -22.86 11.00
C THR A 454 -1.60 -22.00 9.79
N ARG A 455 -0.35 -22.13 9.28
CA ARG A 455 0.11 -21.29 8.18
C ARG A 455 -0.65 -21.55 6.86
N CYS A 456 -0.89 -22.80 6.51
CA CYS A 456 -1.70 -23.12 5.33
C CYS A 456 -3.18 -22.77 5.49
N ASN A 457 -3.64 -22.51 6.70
CA ASN A 457 -5.01 -22.06 7.01
C ASN A 457 -5.15 -20.58 7.33
N LEU A 458 -4.05 -19.86 7.54
CA LEU A 458 -4.07 -18.46 7.97
C LEU A 458 -2.99 -17.65 7.22
N LEU A 459 -3.40 -16.58 6.57
CA LEU A 459 -2.54 -15.57 5.95
C LEU A 459 -2.69 -14.24 6.69
N ALA A 460 -1.59 -13.68 7.18
CA ALA A 460 -1.58 -12.37 7.81
C ALA A 460 -1.31 -11.28 6.74
N LEU A 461 -2.24 -10.38 6.52
CA LEU A 461 -2.02 -9.20 5.66
C LEU A 461 -1.27 -8.10 6.41
N ASN A 462 -1.59 -7.93 7.69
CA ASN A 462 -0.93 -7.06 8.65
C ASN A 462 -1.28 -7.55 10.08
N GLU A 463 -0.88 -6.80 11.11
CA GLU A 463 -1.11 -7.18 12.51
C GLU A 463 -2.59 -7.24 12.93
N LYS A 464 -3.50 -6.68 12.16
CA LYS A 464 -4.94 -6.59 12.47
C LYS A 464 -5.84 -7.35 11.49
N HIS A 465 -5.36 -7.67 10.28
CA HIS A 465 -6.19 -8.21 9.20
C HIS A 465 -5.64 -9.53 8.67
N PHE A 466 -6.50 -10.54 8.62
CA PHE A 466 -6.15 -11.91 8.28
C PHE A 466 -7.12 -12.52 7.27
N ILE A 467 -6.66 -13.54 6.57
CA ILE A 467 -7.50 -14.39 5.70
C ILE A 467 -7.36 -15.82 6.20
N THR A 468 -8.47 -16.53 6.35
CA THR A 468 -8.44 -17.93 6.82
C THR A 468 -9.43 -18.81 6.07
N SER A 469 -9.11 -20.10 5.98
CA SER A 469 -10.03 -21.15 5.54
C SER A 469 -10.55 -22.01 6.72
N ASP A 470 -10.23 -21.65 7.96
CA ASP A 470 -10.66 -22.35 9.18
C ASP A 470 -11.57 -21.49 10.06
N MET A 471 -12.80 -21.96 10.31
CA MET A 471 -13.78 -21.23 11.13
C MET A 471 -13.40 -21.19 12.61
N GLY A 472 -12.59 -22.12 13.10
CA GLY A 472 -12.08 -22.12 14.48
C GLY A 472 -11.05 -21.03 14.68
N ILE A 473 -10.13 -20.88 13.72
CA ILE A 473 -9.14 -19.80 13.68
C ILE A 473 -9.88 -18.45 13.59
N LYS A 474 -10.84 -18.31 12.65
CA LYS A 474 -11.65 -17.09 12.51
C LYS A 474 -12.23 -16.65 13.85
N ARG A 475 -12.99 -17.51 14.52
CA ARG A 475 -13.63 -17.19 15.80
C ARG A 475 -12.62 -16.79 16.89
N THR A 476 -11.47 -17.47 16.93
CA THR A 476 -10.43 -17.16 17.92
C THR A 476 -9.84 -15.78 17.69
N LEU A 477 -9.53 -15.43 16.46
CA LEU A 477 -8.94 -14.12 16.13
C LEU A 477 -9.96 -12.98 16.30
N GLU A 478 -11.20 -13.17 15.88
CA GLU A 478 -12.28 -12.19 16.08
C GLU A 478 -12.54 -11.92 17.57
N ALA A 479 -12.45 -12.95 18.42
CA ALA A 479 -12.53 -12.79 19.88
C ALA A 479 -11.36 -11.97 20.46
N CYS A 480 -10.23 -11.90 19.75
CA CYS A 480 -9.09 -11.04 20.09
C CYS A 480 -9.20 -9.63 19.46
N GLY A 481 -10.33 -9.28 18.82
CA GLY A 481 -10.54 -7.98 18.19
C GLY A 481 -9.86 -7.83 16.83
N LEU A 482 -9.48 -8.93 16.18
CA LEU A 482 -8.82 -8.94 14.88
C LEU A 482 -9.82 -9.16 13.73
N SER A 483 -9.58 -8.54 12.59
CA SER A 483 -10.43 -8.65 11.40
C SER A 483 -10.04 -9.87 10.56
N VAL A 484 -11.01 -10.73 10.21
CA VAL A 484 -10.71 -11.98 9.51
C VAL A 484 -11.67 -12.22 8.34
N PHE A 485 -11.13 -12.30 7.13
CA PHE A 485 -11.86 -12.73 5.95
C PHE A 485 -11.85 -14.26 5.85
N PHE A 486 -13.01 -14.87 5.64
CA PHE A 486 -13.13 -16.31 5.49
C PHE A 486 -13.26 -16.72 4.01
N VAL A 487 -12.49 -17.73 3.60
CA VAL A 487 -12.56 -18.36 2.27
C VAL A 487 -12.97 -19.81 2.43
N ASP A 488 -14.02 -20.24 1.75
CA ASP A 488 -14.49 -21.63 1.78
C ASP A 488 -13.44 -22.59 1.18
N PRO A 489 -12.86 -23.49 1.98
CA PRO A 489 -11.79 -24.39 1.51
C PRO A 489 -12.21 -25.34 0.40
N ARG A 490 -13.51 -25.66 0.26
CA ARG A 490 -14.02 -26.61 -0.74
C ARG A 490 -13.80 -26.17 -2.19
N GLN A 491 -13.38 -24.95 -2.42
CA GLN A 491 -13.04 -24.39 -3.73
C GLN A 491 -11.53 -24.48 -4.05
N ILE A 492 -10.74 -25.08 -3.16
CA ILE A 492 -9.28 -25.14 -3.27
C ILE A 492 -8.84 -26.57 -3.56
N ILE A 493 -8.02 -26.74 -4.58
CA ILE A 493 -7.50 -28.06 -4.96
C ILE A 493 -6.28 -28.41 -4.11
N LEU A 494 -6.31 -29.59 -3.48
CA LEU A 494 -5.15 -30.26 -2.91
C LEU A 494 -5.15 -31.72 -3.37
N GLN A 495 -4.13 -32.14 -4.10
CA GLN A 495 -4.08 -33.46 -4.69
C GLN A 495 -4.13 -34.56 -3.62
N GLY A 496 -5.08 -35.47 -3.75
CA GLY A 496 -5.27 -36.58 -2.81
C GLY A 496 -6.08 -36.26 -1.55
N HIS A 497 -6.70 -35.06 -1.50
CA HIS A 497 -7.61 -34.61 -0.44
C HIS A 497 -8.89 -34.03 -1.04
N ASP A 498 -9.96 -34.00 -0.23
CA ASP A 498 -11.25 -33.45 -0.64
C ASP A 498 -11.17 -31.94 -0.95
N TYR A 499 -10.26 -31.21 -0.29
CA TYR A 499 -9.98 -29.79 -0.50
C TYR A 499 -8.63 -29.40 0.10
N GLY A 500 -8.11 -28.27 -0.36
CA GLY A 500 -6.97 -27.55 0.22
C GLY A 500 -7.40 -26.29 0.97
N PHE A 501 -6.43 -25.41 1.26
CA PHE A 501 -6.67 -24.19 2.00
C PHE A 501 -6.18 -22.97 1.22
N PHE A 502 -6.96 -21.86 1.24
CA PHE A 502 -6.60 -20.68 0.49
C PHE A 502 -5.23 -20.08 0.88
N PRO A 503 -4.88 -19.94 2.18
CA PRO A 503 -3.55 -19.47 2.57
C PRO A 503 -2.41 -20.39 2.12
N GLY A 504 -2.67 -21.69 1.94
CA GLY A 504 -1.73 -22.65 1.34
C GLY A 504 -1.45 -22.41 -0.14
N CYS A 505 -2.34 -21.67 -0.84
CA CYS A 505 -2.09 -21.21 -2.21
C CYS A 505 -1.25 -19.93 -2.27
N CYS A 506 -0.92 -19.30 -1.12
CA CYS A 506 -0.47 -17.93 -1.06
C CYS A 506 0.93 -17.75 -0.48
N GLY A 507 1.57 -16.64 -0.84
CA GLY A 507 2.73 -16.06 -0.16
C GLY A 507 2.65 -14.53 -0.15
N ILE A 508 3.43 -13.90 0.73
CA ILE A 508 3.56 -12.45 0.81
C ILE A 508 4.90 -12.01 0.25
N MET A 509 4.89 -11.21 -0.80
CA MET A 509 6.07 -10.59 -1.41
C MET A 509 5.94 -9.08 -1.27
N ASP A 510 6.61 -8.50 -0.27
CA ASP A 510 6.51 -7.08 0.07
C ASP A 510 5.04 -6.66 0.39
N ASP A 511 4.45 -5.79 -0.41
CA ASP A 511 3.06 -5.35 -0.34
C ASP A 511 2.09 -6.19 -1.23
N THR A 512 2.49 -7.40 -1.60
CA THR A 512 1.78 -8.18 -2.61
C THR A 512 1.47 -9.59 -2.13
N VAL A 513 0.20 -9.98 -2.20
CA VAL A 513 -0.24 -11.37 -2.05
C VAL A 513 -0.05 -12.08 -3.39
N VAL A 514 0.83 -13.07 -3.42
CA VAL A 514 1.05 -13.93 -4.59
C VAL A 514 0.19 -15.17 -4.43
N VAL A 515 -0.62 -15.50 -5.44
CA VAL A 515 -1.62 -16.58 -5.39
C VAL A 515 -1.36 -17.61 -6.47
N CYS A 516 -1.25 -18.89 -6.09
CA CYS A 516 -1.18 -20.02 -7.03
C CYS A 516 -2.57 -20.35 -7.58
N GLY A 517 -2.96 -19.68 -8.66
CA GLY A 517 -4.27 -19.71 -9.30
C GLY A 517 -4.82 -18.31 -9.55
N SER A 518 -6.12 -18.21 -9.85
CA SER A 518 -6.80 -16.94 -10.04
C SER A 518 -8.06 -16.84 -9.19
N LEU A 519 -8.21 -15.71 -8.48
CA LEU A 519 -9.34 -15.43 -7.59
C LEU A 519 -10.70 -15.42 -8.32
N LYS A 520 -10.72 -15.30 -9.64
CA LYS A 520 -11.96 -15.37 -10.42
C LYS A 520 -12.67 -16.73 -10.32
N TYR A 521 -11.95 -17.78 -9.90
CA TYR A 521 -12.50 -19.11 -9.69
C TYR A 521 -13.07 -19.32 -8.27
N LEU A 522 -12.92 -18.32 -7.38
CA LEU A 522 -13.55 -18.32 -6.06
C LEU A 522 -14.91 -17.61 -6.13
N LYS A 523 -15.90 -18.14 -5.45
CA LYS A 523 -17.22 -17.52 -5.29
C LYS A 523 -17.11 -16.13 -4.66
N GLU A 524 -16.29 -15.99 -3.61
CA GLU A 524 -16.01 -14.74 -2.89
C GLU A 524 -14.75 -14.01 -3.39
N GLY A 525 -14.22 -14.39 -4.54
CA GLY A 525 -12.93 -13.90 -5.04
C GLY A 525 -12.88 -12.40 -5.28
N ARG A 526 -14.00 -11.78 -5.66
CA ARG A 526 -14.10 -10.33 -5.83
C ARG A 526 -14.03 -9.61 -4.47
N GLU A 527 -14.77 -10.07 -3.49
CA GLU A 527 -14.80 -9.54 -2.13
C GLU A 527 -13.44 -9.74 -1.45
N LEU A 528 -12.83 -10.90 -1.64
CA LEU A 528 -11.49 -11.20 -1.16
C LEU A 528 -10.45 -10.26 -1.77
N LYS A 529 -10.48 -10.06 -3.09
CA LYS A 529 -9.59 -9.12 -3.78
C LYS A 529 -9.77 -7.68 -3.26
N LYS A 530 -11.01 -7.29 -2.96
CA LYS A 530 -11.32 -6.01 -2.33
C LYS A 530 -10.75 -5.93 -0.91
N TYR A 531 -10.92 -6.97 -0.07
CA TYR A 531 -10.39 -7.02 1.28
C TYR A 531 -8.86 -6.90 1.32
N ILE A 532 -8.14 -7.63 0.46
CA ILE A 532 -6.69 -7.54 0.34
C ILE A 532 -6.26 -6.09 0.01
N ARG A 533 -6.97 -5.44 -0.91
CA ARG A 533 -6.67 -4.09 -1.37
C ARG A 533 -6.95 -3.01 -0.33
N MET A 534 -8.03 -3.16 0.44
CA MET A 534 -8.32 -2.26 1.56
C MET A 534 -7.22 -2.26 2.61
N ASN A 535 -6.41 -3.31 2.64
CA ASN A 535 -5.22 -3.43 3.47
C ASN A 535 -3.92 -2.98 2.77
N ASN A 536 -4.03 -2.14 1.74
CA ASN A 536 -2.92 -1.60 0.95
C ASN A 536 -2.03 -2.66 0.28
N MET A 537 -2.58 -3.86 0.04
CA MET A 537 -1.85 -4.93 -0.62
C MET A 537 -2.32 -5.16 -2.05
N LYS A 538 -1.39 -5.54 -2.91
CA LYS A 538 -1.61 -5.95 -4.29
C LYS A 538 -1.87 -7.46 -4.36
N VAL A 539 -2.35 -7.93 -5.52
CA VAL A 539 -2.50 -9.36 -5.79
C VAL A 539 -1.82 -9.70 -7.10
N ILE A 540 -0.95 -10.71 -7.08
CA ILE A 540 -0.40 -11.35 -8.27
C ILE A 540 -0.99 -12.77 -8.35
N GLU A 541 -1.67 -13.05 -9.44
CA GLU A 541 -2.24 -14.35 -9.78
C GLU A 541 -1.26 -15.06 -10.72
N LEU A 542 -0.65 -16.17 -10.28
CA LEU A 542 0.44 -16.82 -11.02
C LEU A 542 -0.01 -17.48 -12.33
N TYR A 543 -1.29 -17.84 -12.45
CA TYR A 543 -1.87 -18.31 -13.71
C TYR A 543 -3.39 -18.19 -13.71
N ASP A 544 -3.96 -18.24 -14.88
CA ASP A 544 -5.42 -18.22 -15.09
C ASP A 544 -5.98 -19.65 -14.99
N GLY A 545 -6.25 -20.09 -13.76
CA GLY A 545 -6.80 -21.41 -13.42
C GLY A 545 -7.30 -21.49 -11.99
N GLU A 546 -7.86 -22.63 -11.62
CA GLU A 546 -8.32 -22.90 -10.25
C GLU A 546 -7.17 -22.81 -9.25
N LEU A 547 -7.50 -22.52 -7.99
CA LEU A 547 -6.51 -22.38 -6.94
C LEU A 547 -6.00 -23.75 -6.48
N VAL A 548 -4.69 -23.85 -6.36
CA VAL A 548 -4.00 -25.07 -5.91
C VAL A 548 -3.24 -24.76 -4.63
N ASP A 549 -3.52 -25.52 -3.59
CA ASP A 549 -2.75 -25.51 -2.35
C ASP A 549 -1.39 -26.16 -2.61
N VAL A 550 -0.33 -25.38 -2.50
CA VAL A 550 1.06 -25.75 -2.75
C VAL A 550 1.91 -25.70 -1.48
N GLY A 551 1.25 -25.61 -0.31
CA GLY A 551 1.90 -25.52 0.99
C GLY A 551 2.56 -24.19 1.23
N SER A 552 1.92 -23.12 0.78
CA SER A 552 2.39 -21.73 0.86
C SER A 552 3.62 -21.45 -0.03
N VAL A 553 3.92 -20.17 -0.24
CA VAL A 553 5.16 -19.69 -0.87
C VAL A 553 5.78 -18.69 0.08
N PHE A 554 7.02 -18.91 0.51
CA PHE A 554 7.73 -17.94 1.35
C PHE A 554 8.64 -17.09 0.47
N PHE A 555 8.59 -15.77 0.65
CA PHE A 555 9.46 -14.80 0.00
C PHE A 555 10.44 -14.20 1.01
N MET A 556 11.73 -14.19 0.63
CA MET A 556 12.83 -13.80 1.48
C MET A 556 13.61 -12.64 0.85
#